data_1789fd10a463567c799f377ece25c245
#
_entry.id   1789fd10a463567c799f377ece25c245
#
_cell.length_a   1.000
_cell.length_b   1.000
_cell.length_c   1.000
_cell.angle_alpha   90.00
_cell.angle_beta   90.00
_cell.angle_gamma   90.00
#
_symmetry.space_group_name_H-M   'P 1'
#
loop_
_entity.id
_entity.type
_entity.pdbx_description
1 polymer ?
#
loop_
_entity_poly.entity_id
_entity_poly.type
_entity_poly.pdbx_seq_one_letter_code
_entity_poly.pdbx_strand_id
1 'polypeptide(L)'
;MKKHKTLGNALSMLTASALLLSLCVIPSAAADSAAAPAAVFENTSGDGGSNGISLSAERTFQASIPVDMTEAEAKEAASSVTWTLTPDADAPDYLDDTQFPNQTEGGPLSDWLCQDGETPFFTDVATAAETVDGQVYLTVTFANQCYFGDDLSVPHSNGGSYMDVCGYFTLSAGLDGKTLGSVDLKVAPYDNFHTMSEIYDELDALVDYAAGHTDLYVEQFSMGQSQGDNGLESLDMPYLIVAKDKAAVDKWQEIKAEAESDPTALLKKLESGALGDYQVPVMYSNIHANEVAASDGILAFAWMLVETAASESGTIDYDKLTGFTAAGKAELAEQMGPAGEEGSVAVPDLVADDATYLGYIKGENADGTTASISTQVELEKYYTIDTVTVDVDELLSDVFFIIVPEENVEGRTYLTRTSSGGFDLNRDNSFQTQAETQNMARLIAEWNPVSLTEFHGRVQAFQCGPCDPP
;
A
#
# COMPACT_ATOMS: atom_id res chain seq x y z
N MET A 1 32.12 -25.83 -3.47
CA MET A 1 32.09 -24.98 -4.67
C MET A 1 30.85 -25.36 -5.50
N LYS A 2 29.74 -24.70 -5.28
CA LYS A 2 28.63 -24.59 -6.23
C LYS A 2 28.12 -23.16 -6.11
N LYS A 3 28.05 -22.49 -7.24
CA LYS A 3 27.88 -21.03 -7.37
C LYS A 3 26.44 -20.64 -7.09
N HIS A 4 26.27 -19.64 -6.25
CA HIS A 4 25.04 -18.86 -6.11
C HIS A 4 24.64 -18.21 -7.44
N LYS A 5 23.43 -18.55 -7.88
CA LYS A 5 22.68 -17.84 -8.92
C LYS A 5 21.22 -18.00 -8.56
N THR A 6 20.68 -17.19 -7.67
CA THR A 6 19.23 -17.19 -7.40
C THR A 6 18.68 -15.89 -6.83
N LEU A 7 19.44 -14.80 -6.74
CA LEU A 7 18.86 -13.50 -6.34
C LEU A 7 18.29 -12.67 -7.50
N GLY A 8 18.39 -13.14 -8.72
CA GLY A 8 17.91 -12.40 -9.90
C GLY A 8 16.47 -12.68 -10.33
N ASN A 9 15.86 -13.76 -9.86
CA ASN A 9 14.58 -14.21 -10.40
C ASN A 9 13.36 -13.88 -9.51
N ALA A 10 13.54 -13.59 -8.23
CA ALA A 10 12.43 -13.21 -7.36
C ALA A 10 12.01 -11.73 -7.55
N LEU A 11 12.97 -10.87 -7.93
CA LEU A 11 12.68 -9.46 -8.23
C LEU A 11 12.06 -9.25 -9.61
N SER A 12 12.22 -10.23 -10.53
CA SER A 12 11.65 -10.14 -11.89
C SER A 12 10.21 -10.66 -12.00
N MET A 13 9.66 -11.33 -10.99
CA MET A 13 8.25 -11.75 -10.99
C MET A 13 7.33 -10.65 -10.47
N LEU A 14 7.78 -9.81 -9.54
CA LEU A 14 7.03 -8.63 -9.11
C LEU A 14 6.89 -7.56 -10.20
N THR A 15 7.82 -7.52 -11.16
CA THR A 15 7.74 -6.59 -12.30
C THR A 15 6.88 -7.08 -13.46
N ALA A 16 6.51 -8.37 -13.51
CA ALA A 16 5.65 -8.90 -14.57
C ALA A 16 4.15 -8.63 -14.32
N SER A 17 3.73 -8.53 -13.07
CA SER A 17 2.33 -8.24 -12.71
C SER A 17 1.94 -6.77 -12.97
N ALA A 18 2.86 -5.84 -12.82
CA ALA A 18 2.64 -4.43 -13.14
C ALA A 18 2.49 -4.14 -14.66
N LEU A 19 2.95 -5.05 -15.52
CA LEU A 19 2.85 -4.87 -16.98
C LEU A 19 1.52 -5.38 -17.58
N LEU A 20 0.70 -6.10 -16.83
CA LEU A 20 -0.57 -6.65 -17.32
C LEU A 20 -1.79 -5.79 -16.99
N LEU A 21 -1.70 -4.89 -16.00
CA LEU A 21 -2.79 -3.99 -15.61
C LEU A 21 -2.92 -2.71 -16.45
N SER A 22 -1.93 -2.38 -17.29
CA SER A 22 -2.03 -1.23 -18.20
C SER A 22 -2.70 -1.53 -19.56
N LEU A 23 -3.29 -2.71 -19.76
CA LEU A 23 -3.83 -3.13 -21.08
C LEU A 23 -5.29 -3.61 -21.08
N CYS A 24 -6.10 -3.30 -20.08
CA CYS A 24 -7.55 -3.48 -20.19
C CYS A 24 -8.23 -2.27 -20.84
N VAL A 25 -7.88 -1.95 -22.08
CA VAL A 25 -8.78 -1.24 -22.98
C VAL A 25 -9.62 -2.29 -23.70
N ILE A 26 -10.87 -2.41 -23.29
CA ILE A 26 -11.89 -3.20 -24.03
C ILE A 26 -12.00 -2.58 -25.42
N PRO A 27 -11.71 -3.29 -26.53
CA PRO A 27 -11.97 -2.75 -27.85
C PRO A 27 -13.47 -2.83 -28.13
N SER A 28 -14.18 -1.74 -27.93
CA SER A 28 -15.47 -1.54 -28.58
C SER A 28 -15.21 -1.43 -30.06
N ALA A 29 -15.69 -2.41 -30.84
CA ALA A 29 -15.68 -2.36 -32.29
C ALA A 29 -16.65 -1.27 -32.75
N ALA A 30 -16.11 -0.10 -33.08
CA ALA A 30 -16.78 0.92 -33.88
C ALA A 30 -15.75 1.60 -34.79
N ALA A 31 -16.17 1.81 -35.99
CA ALA A 31 -15.46 2.24 -37.18
C ALA A 31 -14.39 3.32 -37.04
N ASP A 32 -13.36 3.23 -37.92
CA ASP A 32 -12.33 4.22 -38.23
C ASP A 32 -12.77 5.68 -38.15
N SER A 33 -12.61 6.28 -36.98
CA SER A 33 -12.26 7.69 -36.84
C SER A 33 -10.88 7.68 -36.20
N ALA A 34 -9.89 8.34 -36.78
CA ALA A 34 -8.60 8.54 -36.13
C ALA A 34 -8.88 9.06 -34.72
N ALA A 35 -8.40 8.33 -33.69
CA ALA A 35 -8.55 8.78 -32.32
C ALA A 35 -7.97 10.19 -32.22
N ALA A 36 -8.65 11.09 -31.49
CA ALA A 36 -8.10 12.40 -31.21
C ALA A 36 -6.71 12.24 -30.55
N PRO A 37 -5.74 13.11 -30.86
CA PRO A 37 -4.42 13.02 -30.25
C PRO A 37 -4.56 13.13 -28.73
N ALA A 38 -4.01 12.14 -28.01
CA ALA A 38 -4.11 12.05 -26.56
C ALA A 38 -2.89 12.70 -25.90
N ALA A 39 -3.10 13.33 -24.76
CA ALA A 39 -2.02 13.70 -23.85
C ALA A 39 -1.47 12.43 -23.20
N VAL A 40 -0.16 12.39 -22.97
CA VAL A 40 0.54 11.23 -22.38
C VAL A 40 1.45 11.71 -21.26
N PHE A 41 1.42 10.99 -20.15
CA PHE A 41 2.37 11.13 -19.03
C PHE A 41 3.07 9.79 -18.80
N GLU A 42 4.39 9.79 -18.73
CA GLU A 42 5.16 8.56 -18.61
C GLU A 42 6.41 8.72 -17.74
N ASN A 43 6.76 7.66 -17.02
CA ASN A 43 8.03 7.49 -16.34
C ASN A 43 9.10 7.13 -17.38
N THR A 44 10.13 7.95 -17.48
CA THR A 44 11.24 7.77 -18.44
C THR A 44 12.54 7.29 -17.78
N SER A 45 12.52 6.97 -16.48
CA SER A 45 13.70 6.52 -15.73
C SER A 45 14.22 5.15 -16.16
N GLY A 46 13.35 4.30 -16.73
CA GLY A 46 13.70 2.93 -17.11
C GLY A 46 13.88 1.98 -15.93
N ASP A 47 13.39 2.34 -14.76
CA ASP A 47 13.47 1.56 -13.52
C ASP A 47 12.35 0.51 -13.37
N GLY A 48 11.37 0.53 -14.29
CA GLY A 48 10.19 -0.34 -14.26
C GLY A 48 9.13 0.10 -13.25
N GLY A 49 9.27 1.27 -12.65
CA GLY A 49 8.28 1.84 -11.75
C GLY A 49 7.01 2.32 -12.47
N SER A 50 6.00 2.67 -11.69
CA SER A 50 4.73 3.17 -12.21
C SER A 50 4.88 4.47 -13.01
N ASN A 51 3.87 4.80 -13.82
CA ASN A 51 3.79 6.11 -14.47
C ASN A 51 3.37 7.24 -13.51
N GLY A 52 3.06 6.92 -12.24
CA GLY A 52 2.80 7.93 -11.22
C GLY A 52 4.08 8.52 -10.62
N ILE A 53 3.97 9.70 -10.04
CA ILE A 53 5.06 10.32 -9.29
C ILE A 53 5.10 9.66 -7.90
N SER A 54 6.22 9.05 -7.56
CA SER A 54 6.44 8.44 -6.24
C SER A 54 7.17 9.41 -5.32
N LEU A 55 6.67 9.58 -4.09
CA LEU A 55 7.36 10.41 -3.08
C LEU A 55 8.64 9.74 -2.54
N SER A 56 8.77 8.42 -2.69
CA SER A 56 9.87 7.62 -2.14
C SER A 56 10.94 7.23 -3.17
N ALA A 57 10.84 7.70 -4.41
CA ALA A 57 11.79 7.36 -5.47
C ALA A 57 12.12 8.60 -6.33
N GLU A 58 13.40 8.75 -6.66
CA GLU A 58 13.83 9.75 -7.63
C GLU A 58 13.65 9.22 -9.04
N ARG A 59 12.95 9.96 -9.88
CA ARG A 59 12.60 9.54 -11.24
C ARG A 59 12.60 10.70 -12.21
N THR A 60 12.64 10.37 -13.50
CA THR A 60 12.43 11.29 -14.60
C THR A 60 11.12 10.99 -15.30
N PHE A 61 10.43 12.05 -15.70
CA PHE A 61 9.13 11.96 -16.35
C PHE A 61 9.10 12.79 -17.62
N GLN A 62 8.20 12.41 -18.50
CA GLN A 62 7.83 13.18 -19.67
C GLN A 62 6.30 13.32 -19.75
N ALA A 63 5.83 14.54 -19.94
CA ALA A 63 4.44 14.79 -20.33
C ALA A 63 4.41 15.39 -21.72
N SER A 64 3.58 14.85 -22.61
CA SER A 64 3.36 15.31 -23.97
C SER A 64 1.90 15.69 -24.18
N ILE A 65 1.62 16.97 -24.44
CA ILE A 65 0.27 17.51 -24.55
C ILE A 65 0.05 18.02 -25.98
N PRO A 66 -0.97 17.54 -26.70
CA PRO A 66 -1.28 18.01 -28.03
C PRO A 66 -1.80 19.45 -27.98
N VAL A 67 -1.32 20.30 -28.87
CA VAL A 67 -1.70 21.71 -28.93
C VAL A 67 -2.14 22.13 -30.33
N ASP A 68 -3.06 23.09 -30.39
CA ASP A 68 -3.55 23.68 -31.66
C ASP A 68 -2.66 24.89 -32.04
N MET A 69 -1.40 24.60 -32.37
CA MET A 69 -0.37 25.55 -32.76
C MET A 69 0.43 24.96 -33.91
N THR A 70 1.10 25.82 -34.68
CA THR A 70 2.14 25.33 -35.58
C THR A 70 3.40 24.97 -34.76
N GLU A 71 4.23 24.09 -35.28
CA GLU A 71 5.48 23.70 -34.63
C GLU A 71 6.40 24.88 -34.35
N ALA A 72 6.40 25.86 -35.26
CA ALA A 72 7.21 27.09 -35.09
C ALA A 72 6.71 27.95 -33.92
N GLU A 73 5.40 28.13 -33.80
CA GLU A 73 4.76 28.85 -32.70
C GLU A 73 4.99 28.11 -31.36
N ALA A 74 4.83 26.79 -31.34
CA ALA A 74 5.06 25.99 -30.14
C ALA A 74 6.54 26.04 -29.68
N LYS A 75 7.49 25.98 -30.61
CA LYS A 75 8.93 26.14 -30.28
C LYS A 75 9.27 27.54 -29.76
N GLU A 76 8.65 28.58 -30.30
CA GLU A 76 8.83 29.95 -29.80
C GLU A 76 8.23 30.11 -28.40
N ALA A 77 7.05 29.52 -28.17
CA ALA A 77 6.35 29.59 -26.90
C ALA A 77 6.98 28.73 -25.79
N ALA A 78 7.71 27.67 -26.12
CA ALA A 78 8.22 26.66 -25.18
C ALA A 78 8.91 27.26 -23.95
N SER A 79 9.73 28.31 -24.12
CA SER A 79 10.44 28.96 -23.01
C SER A 79 9.55 29.82 -22.10
N SER A 80 8.31 30.07 -22.49
CA SER A 80 7.34 30.91 -21.77
C SER A 80 6.17 30.10 -21.23
N VAL A 81 6.12 28.79 -21.50
CA VAL A 81 5.11 27.89 -20.97
C VAL A 81 5.37 27.65 -19.48
N THR A 82 4.34 27.82 -18.68
CA THR A 82 4.34 27.45 -17.27
C THR A 82 3.62 26.12 -17.10
N TRP A 83 4.27 25.17 -16.44
CA TRP A 83 3.69 23.89 -16.10
C TRP A 83 3.19 23.94 -14.67
N THR A 84 1.89 23.73 -14.49
CA THR A 84 1.20 23.81 -13.21
C THR A 84 0.58 22.47 -12.87
N LEU A 85 0.86 21.97 -11.69
CA LEU A 85 0.28 20.75 -11.15
C LEU A 85 -0.79 21.16 -10.13
N THR A 86 -2.03 20.79 -10.37
CA THR A 86 -3.17 21.11 -9.49
C THR A 86 -3.90 19.84 -9.09
N PRO A 87 -4.45 19.74 -7.86
CA PRO A 87 -5.35 18.66 -7.51
C PRO A 87 -6.48 18.56 -8.52
N ASP A 88 -6.91 17.35 -8.83
CA ASP A 88 -8.08 17.11 -9.67
C ASP A 88 -9.31 17.76 -9.02
N ALA A 89 -10.18 18.35 -9.83
CA ALA A 89 -11.41 19.00 -9.35
C ALA A 89 -12.37 18.01 -8.66
N ASP A 90 -12.30 16.75 -9.04
CA ASP A 90 -13.07 15.65 -8.44
C ASP A 90 -12.28 14.93 -7.33
N ALA A 91 -11.03 15.34 -7.05
CA ALA A 91 -10.26 14.80 -5.94
C ALA A 91 -10.94 15.14 -4.62
N PRO A 92 -10.92 14.22 -3.65
CA PRO A 92 -11.41 14.52 -2.31
C PRO A 92 -10.76 15.78 -1.75
N ASP A 93 -11.57 16.66 -1.17
CA ASP A 93 -11.07 17.88 -0.53
C ASP A 93 -10.34 17.46 0.77
N TYR A 94 -9.03 17.46 0.74
CA TYR A 94 -8.21 17.07 1.88
C TYR A 94 -8.38 18.10 3.00
N LEU A 95 -8.76 17.63 4.19
CA LEU A 95 -9.35 18.41 5.27
C LEU A 95 -8.42 19.44 5.93
N ASP A 96 -7.16 19.59 5.53
CA ASP A 96 -6.25 20.58 6.12
C ASP A 96 -5.33 21.26 5.08
N ASP A 97 -5.90 22.24 4.38
CA ASP A 97 -5.21 23.08 3.41
C ASP A 97 -4.26 24.11 4.04
N THR A 98 -4.18 24.17 5.37
CA THR A 98 -3.46 25.23 6.09
C THR A 98 -1.97 24.98 6.24
N GLN A 99 -1.51 23.74 6.11
CA GLN A 99 -0.13 23.37 6.42
C GLN A 99 0.80 23.41 5.20
N PHE A 100 0.28 23.11 4.01
CA PHE A 100 1.02 23.15 2.74
C PHE A 100 0.16 23.75 1.62
N PRO A 101 -0.19 25.02 1.69
CA PRO A 101 -1.16 25.63 0.76
C PRO A 101 -0.74 25.52 -0.72
N ASN A 102 0.56 25.54 -1.03
CA ASN A 102 1.04 25.42 -2.41
C ASN A 102 0.90 24.02 -3.01
N GLN A 103 0.80 22.99 -2.16
CA GLN A 103 0.72 21.59 -2.59
C GLN A 103 -0.73 21.10 -2.62
N THR A 104 -1.57 21.58 -1.69
CA THR A 104 -3.00 21.29 -1.69
C THR A 104 -3.78 22.12 -2.71
N GLU A 105 -3.43 23.38 -2.89
CA GLU A 105 -4.02 24.25 -3.92
C GLU A 105 -3.39 24.02 -5.31
N GLY A 106 -2.25 23.32 -5.37
CA GLY A 106 -1.46 23.19 -6.56
C GLY A 106 -0.57 24.39 -6.82
N GLY A 107 0.17 24.36 -7.92
CA GLY A 107 1.06 25.45 -8.31
C GLY A 107 2.00 25.07 -9.45
N PRO A 108 2.80 26.02 -9.93
CA PRO A 108 3.87 25.73 -10.87
C PRO A 108 4.82 24.65 -10.32
N LEU A 109 5.35 23.77 -11.18
CA LEU A 109 6.30 22.75 -10.76
C LEU A 109 7.51 23.33 -9.99
N SER A 110 7.88 24.57 -10.28
CA SER A 110 8.96 25.29 -9.59
C SER A 110 8.68 25.61 -8.12
N ASP A 111 7.43 25.59 -7.71
CA ASP A 111 6.99 26.01 -6.37
C ASP A 111 6.77 24.81 -5.43
N TRP A 112 6.85 23.59 -5.98
CA TRP A 112 6.76 22.38 -5.21
C TRP A 112 8.06 22.09 -4.47
N LEU A 113 7.94 21.87 -3.16
CA LEU A 113 9.06 21.62 -2.26
C LEU A 113 8.97 20.22 -1.65
N CYS A 114 10.13 19.67 -1.32
CA CYS A 114 10.22 18.48 -0.49
C CYS A 114 9.71 18.79 0.92
N GLN A 115 9.61 17.78 1.76
CA GLN A 115 9.08 17.87 3.11
C GLN A 115 9.84 18.86 4.02
N ASP A 116 11.10 19.13 3.74
CA ASP A 116 11.89 20.15 4.47
C ASP A 116 11.39 21.59 4.22
N GLY A 117 10.52 21.79 3.21
CA GLY A 117 9.99 23.10 2.83
C GLY A 117 11.01 24.02 2.17
N GLU A 118 12.17 23.53 1.78
CA GLU A 118 13.28 24.30 1.20
C GLU A 118 13.80 23.69 -0.10
N THR A 119 13.92 22.37 -0.18
CA THR A 119 14.46 21.67 -1.35
C THR A 119 13.39 21.57 -2.45
N PRO A 120 13.68 22.01 -3.70
CA PRO A 120 12.76 21.82 -4.81
C PRO A 120 12.41 20.34 -5.02
N PHE A 121 11.13 20.02 -5.07
CA PHE A 121 10.69 18.64 -5.31
C PHE A 121 10.87 18.26 -6.78
N PHE A 122 10.59 19.17 -7.70
CA PHE A 122 10.80 18.98 -9.13
C PHE A 122 12.05 19.74 -9.62
N THR A 123 12.89 19.06 -10.38
CA THR A 123 14.14 19.55 -10.92
C THR A 123 14.24 19.27 -12.42
N ASP A 124 15.22 19.87 -13.10
CA ASP A 124 15.52 19.67 -14.51
C ASP A 124 14.31 19.88 -15.45
N VAL A 125 13.41 20.79 -15.10
CA VAL A 125 12.21 21.09 -15.87
C VAL A 125 12.60 21.73 -17.19
N ALA A 126 12.34 21.04 -18.31
CA ALA A 126 12.64 21.50 -19.65
C ALA A 126 11.45 21.30 -20.58
N THR A 127 11.08 22.37 -21.29
CA THR A 127 9.98 22.36 -22.28
C THR A 127 10.51 22.29 -23.69
N ALA A 128 9.92 21.42 -24.50
CA ALA A 128 10.20 21.32 -25.93
C ALA A 128 8.87 21.29 -26.72
N ALA A 129 8.98 21.40 -28.04
CA ALA A 129 7.88 21.18 -28.95
C ALA A 129 8.31 20.26 -30.08
N GLU A 130 7.48 19.30 -30.41
CA GLU A 130 7.71 18.32 -31.47
C GLU A 130 6.44 18.06 -32.27
N THR A 131 6.60 17.54 -33.49
CA THR A 131 5.49 17.12 -34.33
C THR A 131 5.56 15.62 -34.53
N VAL A 132 4.54 14.92 -34.09
CA VAL A 132 4.38 13.46 -34.25
C VAL A 132 3.12 13.20 -35.07
N ASP A 133 3.25 12.50 -36.17
CA ASP A 133 2.12 12.15 -37.10
C ASP A 133 1.25 13.34 -37.52
N GLY A 134 1.88 14.52 -37.63
CA GLY A 134 1.20 15.77 -38.07
C GLY A 134 0.51 16.54 -36.93
N GLN A 135 0.51 16.03 -35.72
CA GLN A 135 0.07 16.72 -34.51
C GLN A 135 1.26 17.37 -33.80
N VAL A 136 1.11 18.62 -33.37
CA VAL A 136 2.11 19.33 -32.57
C VAL A 136 1.85 19.07 -31.10
N TYR A 137 2.92 18.73 -30.38
CA TYR A 137 2.91 18.52 -28.94
C TYR A 137 3.86 19.52 -28.24
N LEU A 138 3.40 20.03 -27.11
CA LEU A 138 4.28 20.58 -26.09
C LEU A 138 4.67 19.46 -25.15
N THR A 139 5.97 19.31 -24.94
CA THR A 139 6.53 18.24 -24.11
C THR A 139 7.32 18.87 -22.96
N VAL A 140 7.06 18.47 -21.75
CA VAL A 140 7.91 18.79 -20.60
C VAL A 140 8.60 17.52 -20.10
N THR A 141 9.89 17.65 -19.83
CA THR A 141 10.65 16.65 -19.07
C THR A 141 11.04 17.25 -17.73
N PHE A 142 11.01 16.47 -16.69
CA PHE A 142 11.43 16.87 -15.36
C PHE A 142 11.83 15.65 -14.52
N ALA A 143 12.53 15.88 -13.43
CA ALA A 143 12.81 14.86 -12.42
C ALA A 143 12.12 15.25 -11.10
N ASN A 144 11.77 14.27 -10.28
CA ASN A 144 11.43 14.50 -8.90
C ASN A 144 12.56 14.04 -7.98
N GLN A 145 12.67 14.69 -6.83
CA GLN A 145 13.54 14.27 -5.73
C GLN A 145 12.78 13.31 -4.82
N CYS A 146 13.49 12.56 -3.96
CA CYS A 146 12.85 11.89 -2.83
C CYS A 146 12.22 12.95 -1.92
N TYR A 147 10.90 12.91 -1.76
CA TYR A 147 10.14 13.91 -0.99
C TYR A 147 10.60 13.98 0.47
N PHE A 148 10.97 12.83 1.04
CA PHE A 148 11.40 12.69 2.43
C PHE A 148 12.86 13.07 2.67
N GLY A 149 13.64 13.30 1.60
CA GLY A 149 15.08 13.52 1.67
C GLY A 149 15.87 12.27 2.04
N ASP A 150 17.20 12.40 2.08
CA ASP A 150 18.11 11.30 2.40
C ASP A 150 18.24 11.06 3.91
N ASP A 151 17.98 12.08 4.72
CA ASP A 151 18.15 12.01 6.16
C ASP A 151 16.84 11.77 6.88
N LEU A 152 16.49 10.50 7.03
CA LEU A 152 15.30 10.05 7.77
C LEU A 152 15.41 10.31 9.28
N SER A 153 16.55 10.79 9.78
CA SER A 153 16.72 11.14 11.20
C SER A 153 16.28 12.56 11.53
N VAL A 154 16.11 13.42 10.51
CA VAL A 154 15.59 14.77 10.71
C VAL A 154 14.14 14.66 11.17
N PRO A 155 13.79 15.14 12.38
CA PRO A 155 12.40 15.21 12.78
C PRO A 155 11.66 16.08 11.76
N HIS A 156 10.66 15.53 11.12
CA HIS A 156 9.80 16.28 10.21
C HIS A 156 9.01 17.30 11.05
N SER A 157 9.65 18.44 11.28
CA SER A 157 9.25 19.40 12.30
C SER A 157 8.03 20.23 11.92
N ASN A 158 7.54 20.11 10.68
CA ASN A 158 6.54 21.02 10.16
C ASN A 158 5.12 20.49 10.18
N GLY A 159 4.89 19.31 10.75
CA GLY A 159 3.55 18.84 11.07
C GLY A 159 2.62 18.54 9.90
N GLY A 160 3.05 18.75 8.66
CA GLY A 160 2.28 18.42 7.48
C GLY A 160 2.34 16.92 7.17
N SER A 161 1.23 16.38 6.76
CA SER A 161 1.15 15.02 6.30
C SER A 161 1.65 14.95 4.85
N TYR A 162 2.51 13.98 4.53
CA TYR A 162 2.82 13.70 3.11
C TYR A 162 1.56 13.31 2.32
N MET A 163 0.49 12.94 3.02
CA MET A 163 -0.82 12.63 2.45
C MET A 163 -1.41 13.83 1.72
N ASP A 164 -1.10 15.07 2.16
CA ASP A 164 -1.60 16.30 1.55
C ASP A 164 -1.04 16.53 0.13
N VAL A 165 0.01 15.80 -0.24
CA VAL A 165 0.61 15.85 -1.59
C VAL A 165 0.36 14.60 -2.42
N CYS A 166 -0.46 13.66 -1.93
CA CYS A 166 -0.83 12.43 -2.61
C CYS A 166 -2.22 12.53 -3.23
N GLY A 167 -2.45 11.74 -4.27
CA GLY A 167 -3.75 11.62 -4.94
C GLY A 167 -3.66 11.90 -6.43
N TYR A 168 -4.78 12.31 -7.02
CA TYR A 168 -4.89 12.61 -8.44
C TYR A 168 -4.66 14.10 -8.70
N PHE A 169 -3.90 14.38 -9.73
CA PHE A 169 -3.51 15.72 -10.13
C PHE A 169 -3.61 15.89 -11.65
N THR A 170 -3.86 17.12 -12.06
CA THR A 170 -3.80 17.53 -13.45
C THR A 170 -2.57 18.41 -13.70
N LEU A 171 -1.66 17.97 -14.57
CA LEU A 171 -0.52 18.76 -15.06
C LEU A 171 -0.96 19.55 -16.30
N SER A 172 -0.95 20.86 -16.20
CA SER A 172 -1.40 21.78 -17.27
C SER A 172 -0.27 22.61 -17.83
N ALA A 173 -0.25 22.77 -19.15
CA ALA A 173 0.60 23.72 -19.86
C ALA A 173 -0.13 25.05 -20.01
N GLY A 174 0.41 26.13 -19.41
CA GLY A 174 -0.15 27.48 -19.45
C GLY A 174 0.72 28.45 -20.25
N LEU A 175 0.11 29.33 -21.04
CA LEU A 175 0.77 30.42 -21.75
C LEU A 175 -0.12 31.66 -21.75
N ASP A 176 0.40 32.80 -21.33
CA ASP A 176 -0.32 34.10 -21.28
C ASP A 176 -1.67 33.98 -20.54
N GLY A 177 -1.74 33.21 -19.46
CA GLY A 177 -2.93 32.99 -18.66
C GLY A 177 -4.00 32.10 -19.30
N LYS A 178 -3.65 31.36 -20.34
CA LYS A 178 -4.51 30.35 -20.99
C LYS A 178 -3.91 28.98 -20.84
N THR A 179 -4.74 27.99 -20.51
CA THR A 179 -4.38 26.57 -20.56
C THR A 179 -4.37 26.13 -22.03
N LEU A 180 -3.25 25.58 -22.48
CA LEU A 180 -3.08 25.02 -23.82
C LEU A 180 -3.52 23.57 -23.90
N GLY A 181 -3.41 22.84 -22.80
CA GLY A 181 -3.81 21.45 -22.63
C GLY A 181 -3.30 20.92 -21.30
N SER A 182 -3.72 19.70 -20.97
CA SER A 182 -3.38 19.05 -19.71
C SER A 182 -3.30 17.53 -19.83
N VAL A 183 -2.72 16.90 -18.83
CA VAL A 183 -2.68 15.46 -18.64
C VAL A 183 -2.86 15.14 -17.16
N ASP A 184 -3.62 14.09 -16.86
CA ASP A 184 -3.85 13.64 -15.49
C ASP A 184 -2.75 12.67 -15.09
N LEU A 185 -2.39 12.72 -13.80
CA LEU A 185 -1.39 11.86 -13.20
C LEU A 185 -1.71 11.60 -11.73
N LYS A 186 -1.03 10.61 -11.15
CA LYS A 186 -1.13 10.30 -9.73
C LYS A 186 0.19 10.64 -9.04
N VAL A 187 0.10 11.23 -7.85
CA VAL A 187 1.20 11.34 -6.90
C VAL A 187 0.93 10.38 -5.75
N ALA A 188 1.87 9.53 -5.42
CA ALA A 188 1.69 8.47 -4.44
C ALA A 188 2.90 8.35 -3.50
N PRO A 189 2.72 7.88 -2.26
CA PRO A 189 3.84 7.68 -1.35
C PRO A 189 4.83 6.63 -1.87
N TYR A 190 4.35 5.64 -2.62
CA TYR A 190 5.12 4.57 -3.27
C TYR A 190 4.32 3.97 -4.44
N ASP A 191 4.93 3.16 -5.29
CA ASP A 191 4.36 2.68 -6.56
C ASP A 191 3.05 1.89 -6.42
N ASN A 192 2.96 1.04 -5.41
CA ASN A 192 1.81 0.14 -5.20
C ASN A 192 0.79 0.72 -4.21
N PHE A 193 0.74 2.03 -4.08
CA PHE A 193 -0.27 2.71 -3.28
C PHE A 193 -1.61 2.71 -4.03
N HIS A 194 -2.67 2.30 -3.33
CA HIS A 194 -4.03 2.35 -3.84
C HIS A 194 -4.86 3.39 -3.08
N THR A 195 -5.56 4.24 -3.82
CA THR A 195 -6.66 5.04 -3.27
C THR A 195 -7.84 4.13 -2.92
N MET A 196 -8.86 4.63 -2.21
CA MET A 196 -10.01 3.79 -1.90
C MET A 196 -10.75 3.30 -3.14
N SER A 197 -10.86 4.12 -4.17
CA SER A 197 -11.45 3.71 -5.45
C SER A 197 -10.65 2.60 -6.14
N GLU A 198 -9.33 2.69 -6.11
CA GLU A 198 -8.46 1.64 -6.65
C GLU A 198 -8.52 0.35 -5.81
N ILE A 199 -8.74 0.44 -4.48
CA ILE A 199 -8.98 -0.75 -3.66
C ILE A 199 -10.25 -1.49 -4.12
N TYR A 200 -11.34 -0.78 -4.41
CA TYR A 200 -12.55 -1.42 -4.94
C TYR A 200 -12.26 -2.11 -6.28
N ASP A 201 -11.57 -1.43 -7.21
CA ASP A 201 -11.21 -1.97 -8.51
C ASP A 201 -10.30 -3.21 -8.39
N GLU A 202 -9.33 -3.18 -7.47
CA GLU A 202 -8.43 -4.32 -7.21
C GLU A 202 -9.15 -5.53 -6.61
N LEU A 203 -10.14 -5.31 -5.74
CA LEU A 203 -10.95 -6.40 -5.20
C LEU A 203 -11.79 -7.07 -6.28
N ASP A 204 -12.43 -6.29 -7.16
CA ASP A 204 -13.18 -6.80 -8.30
C ASP A 204 -12.25 -7.55 -9.27
N ALA A 205 -11.08 -6.99 -9.58
CA ALA A 205 -10.10 -7.62 -10.45
C ALA A 205 -9.57 -8.95 -9.89
N LEU A 206 -9.36 -9.03 -8.57
CA LEU A 206 -8.93 -10.26 -7.91
C LEU A 206 -9.99 -11.35 -7.99
N VAL A 207 -11.26 -11.02 -7.77
CA VAL A 207 -12.38 -11.97 -7.92
C VAL A 207 -12.46 -12.49 -9.35
N ASP A 208 -12.39 -11.61 -10.33
CA ASP A 208 -12.43 -11.97 -11.75
C ASP A 208 -11.23 -12.84 -12.15
N TYR A 209 -10.02 -12.49 -11.67
CA TYR A 209 -8.81 -13.28 -11.92
C TYR A 209 -8.94 -14.68 -11.32
N ALA A 210 -9.36 -14.79 -10.06
CA ALA A 210 -9.55 -16.07 -9.38
C ALA A 210 -10.54 -16.97 -10.14
N ALA A 211 -11.66 -16.42 -10.57
CA ALA A 211 -12.70 -17.16 -11.31
C ALA A 211 -12.20 -17.68 -12.66
N GLY A 212 -11.23 -17.01 -13.28
CA GLY A 212 -10.65 -17.41 -14.56
C GLY A 212 -9.45 -18.37 -14.48
N HIS A 213 -8.78 -18.47 -13.35
CA HIS A 213 -7.47 -19.10 -13.25
C HIS A 213 -7.32 -20.12 -12.12
N THR A 214 -8.27 -20.20 -11.20
CA THR A 214 -8.21 -21.12 -10.04
C THR A 214 -9.54 -21.82 -9.81
N ASP A 215 -9.52 -22.86 -8.95
CA ASP A 215 -10.70 -23.49 -8.39
C ASP A 215 -11.04 -22.96 -6.99
N LEU A 216 -10.34 -21.92 -6.52
CA LEU A 216 -10.58 -21.31 -5.22
C LEU A 216 -11.96 -20.63 -5.15
N TYR A 217 -12.54 -20.61 -3.97
CA TYR A 217 -13.67 -19.74 -3.67
C TYR A 217 -13.15 -18.37 -3.24
N VAL A 218 -13.28 -17.39 -4.13
CA VAL A 218 -12.96 -15.99 -3.88
C VAL A 218 -14.18 -15.16 -4.17
N GLU A 219 -14.72 -14.52 -3.16
CA GLU A 219 -15.96 -13.73 -3.28
C GLU A 219 -15.87 -12.48 -2.42
N GLN A 220 -16.31 -11.38 -2.99
CA GLN A 220 -16.39 -10.08 -2.33
C GLN A 220 -17.77 -9.87 -1.72
N PHE A 221 -17.78 -9.28 -0.54
CA PHE A 221 -18.99 -8.95 0.22
C PHE A 221 -18.90 -7.52 0.76
N SER A 222 -20.04 -7.01 1.19
CA SER A 222 -20.12 -5.78 1.96
C SER A 222 -20.41 -6.09 3.43
N MET A 223 -19.68 -5.51 4.35
CA MET A 223 -20.03 -5.56 5.78
C MET A 223 -20.95 -4.41 6.20
N GLY A 224 -21.26 -3.47 5.29
CA GLY A 224 -22.16 -2.35 5.50
C GLY A 224 -21.63 -1.04 4.93
N GLN A 225 -22.21 0.06 5.34
CA GLN A 225 -21.84 1.41 4.91
C GLN A 225 -21.09 2.13 6.04
N SER A 226 -20.15 2.99 5.67
CA SER A 226 -19.48 3.90 6.59
C SER A 226 -20.43 4.97 7.15
N GLN A 227 -19.97 5.79 8.09
CA GLN A 227 -20.80 6.76 8.80
C GLN A 227 -21.36 7.88 7.91
N GLY A 228 -20.54 8.48 7.04
CA GLY A 228 -20.96 9.55 6.14
C GLY A 228 -21.29 10.86 6.86
N ASP A 229 -20.47 11.27 7.83
CA ASP A 229 -20.68 12.51 8.58
C ASP A 229 -20.07 13.74 7.86
N ASN A 230 -20.39 14.93 8.35
CA ASN A 230 -19.86 16.21 7.88
C ASN A 230 -20.10 16.53 6.40
N GLY A 231 -21.16 15.98 5.83
CA GLY A 231 -21.55 16.21 4.44
C GLY A 231 -20.86 15.28 3.43
N LEU A 232 -20.09 14.34 3.92
CA LEU A 232 -19.52 13.27 3.11
C LEU A 232 -20.53 12.15 2.90
N GLU A 233 -20.45 11.48 1.76
CA GLU A 233 -21.31 10.34 1.46
C GLU A 233 -20.80 9.10 2.19
N SER A 234 -21.73 8.25 2.63
CA SER A 234 -21.40 6.92 3.14
C SER A 234 -20.83 6.06 2.01
N LEU A 235 -19.77 5.35 2.31
CA LEU A 235 -19.09 4.44 1.38
C LEU A 235 -19.32 2.99 1.78
N ASP A 236 -19.30 2.09 0.80
CA ASP A 236 -19.35 0.67 1.05
C ASP A 236 -18.07 0.17 1.73
N MET A 237 -18.22 -0.77 2.67
CA MET A 237 -17.09 -1.36 3.39
C MET A 237 -16.91 -2.81 2.91
N PRO A 238 -16.04 -3.05 1.94
CA PRO A 238 -15.87 -4.36 1.33
C PRO A 238 -15.01 -5.30 2.17
N TYR A 239 -15.26 -6.60 2.03
CA TYR A 239 -14.32 -7.63 2.44
C TYR A 239 -14.33 -8.79 1.46
N LEU A 240 -13.25 -9.56 1.44
CA LEU A 240 -13.11 -10.78 0.64
C LEU A 240 -13.10 -12.01 1.53
N ILE A 241 -13.60 -13.11 0.98
CA ILE A 241 -13.32 -14.46 1.46
C ILE A 241 -12.43 -15.15 0.43
N VAL A 242 -11.31 -15.70 0.87
CA VAL A 242 -10.44 -16.56 0.08
C VAL A 242 -10.37 -17.92 0.76
N ALA A 243 -10.93 -18.94 0.13
CA ALA A 243 -11.04 -20.29 0.66
C ALA A 243 -10.73 -21.34 -0.42
N LYS A 244 -10.41 -22.56 0.01
CA LYS A 244 -10.21 -23.68 -0.91
C LYS A 244 -11.44 -23.91 -1.78
N ASP A 245 -12.59 -23.87 -1.19
CA ASP A 245 -13.90 -24.00 -1.86
C ASP A 245 -15.04 -23.44 -0.99
N LYS A 246 -16.20 -23.27 -1.58
CA LYS A 246 -17.38 -22.78 -0.85
C LYS A 246 -17.84 -23.73 0.25
N ALA A 247 -17.62 -25.03 0.09
CA ALA A 247 -18.06 -26.02 1.09
C ALA A 247 -17.28 -25.87 2.40
N ALA A 248 -16.02 -25.43 2.36
CA ALA A 248 -15.22 -25.08 3.53
C ALA A 248 -15.88 -23.96 4.34
N VAL A 249 -16.29 -22.91 3.65
CA VAL A 249 -16.95 -21.74 4.25
C VAL A 249 -18.32 -22.13 4.84
N ASP A 250 -19.14 -22.85 4.08
CA ASP A 250 -20.47 -23.32 4.53
C ASP A 250 -20.33 -24.24 5.75
N LYS A 251 -19.32 -25.10 5.76
CA LYS A 251 -19.02 -25.99 6.89
C LYS A 251 -18.70 -25.24 8.17
N TRP A 252 -17.91 -24.18 8.08
CA TRP A 252 -17.62 -23.32 9.24
C TRP A 252 -18.89 -22.66 9.78
N GLN A 253 -19.77 -22.15 8.91
CA GLN A 253 -21.03 -21.53 9.33
C GLN A 253 -21.95 -22.55 10.02
N GLU A 254 -21.99 -23.82 9.57
CA GLU A 254 -22.70 -24.90 10.26
C GLU A 254 -22.15 -25.16 11.67
N ILE A 255 -20.82 -25.24 11.81
CA ILE A 255 -20.12 -25.42 13.09
C ILE A 255 -20.45 -24.27 14.03
N LYS A 256 -20.38 -23.03 13.55
CA LYS A 256 -20.73 -21.85 14.33
C LYS A 256 -22.18 -21.86 14.79
N ALA A 257 -23.13 -22.16 13.91
CA ALA A 257 -24.54 -22.23 14.25
C ALA A 257 -24.80 -23.32 15.31
N GLU A 258 -24.10 -24.45 15.24
CA GLU A 258 -24.19 -25.50 16.26
C GLU A 258 -23.54 -25.03 17.58
N ALA A 259 -22.44 -24.30 17.54
CA ALA A 259 -21.80 -23.69 18.73
C ALA A 259 -22.76 -22.77 19.49
N GLU A 260 -23.55 -22.01 18.76
CA GLU A 260 -24.54 -21.08 19.33
C GLU A 260 -25.79 -21.83 19.88
N SER A 261 -26.25 -22.88 19.21
CA SER A 261 -27.48 -23.58 19.56
C SER A 261 -27.29 -24.73 20.56
N ASP A 262 -26.23 -25.53 20.41
CA ASP A 262 -25.87 -26.65 21.30
C ASP A 262 -24.35 -26.84 21.43
N PRO A 263 -23.67 -25.99 22.17
CA PRO A 263 -22.22 -26.08 22.36
C PRO A 263 -21.75 -27.40 22.99
N THR A 264 -22.63 -28.05 23.74
CA THR A 264 -22.31 -29.35 24.36
C THR A 264 -22.31 -30.50 23.32
N ALA A 265 -23.21 -30.46 22.36
CA ALA A 265 -23.21 -31.42 21.26
C ALA A 265 -21.99 -31.20 20.34
N LEU A 266 -21.67 -29.94 20.03
CA LEU A 266 -20.49 -29.60 19.24
C LEU A 266 -19.19 -30.07 19.91
N LEU A 267 -19.03 -29.84 21.22
CA LEU A 267 -17.85 -30.30 21.96
C LEU A 267 -17.67 -31.82 21.86
N LYS A 268 -18.76 -32.59 22.00
CA LYS A 268 -18.70 -34.05 21.84
C LYS A 268 -18.31 -34.50 20.44
N LYS A 269 -18.76 -33.78 19.39
CA LYS A 269 -18.37 -34.07 18.02
C LYS A 269 -16.88 -33.78 17.82
N LEU A 270 -16.38 -32.66 18.37
CA LEU A 270 -14.97 -32.28 18.32
C LEU A 270 -14.10 -33.35 19.02
N GLU A 271 -14.44 -33.73 20.26
CA GLU A 271 -13.71 -34.73 21.04
C GLU A 271 -13.69 -36.12 20.38
N SER A 272 -14.75 -36.48 19.69
CA SER A 272 -14.89 -37.78 18.99
C SER A 272 -14.34 -37.79 17.57
N GLY A 273 -13.90 -36.63 17.02
CA GLY A 273 -13.52 -36.49 15.62
C GLY A 273 -14.70 -36.55 14.63
N ALA A 274 -15.94 -36.47 15.11
CA ALA A 274 -17.14 -36.60 14.28
C ALA A 274 -17.42 -35.36 13.41
N LEU A 275 -16.70 -34.26 13.61
CA LEU A 275 -16.77 -33.09 12.74
C LEU A 275 -16.14 -33.37 11.36
N GLY A 276 -15.20 -34.33 11.30
CA GLY A 276 -14.36 -34.52 10.11
C GLY A 276 -13.39 -33.35 9.89
N ASP A 277 -12.89 -33.21 8.69
CA ASP A 277 -12.03 -32.09 8.30
C ASP A 277 -12.87 -30.82 8.16
N TYR A 278 -12.31 -29.71 8.62
CA TYR A 278 -12.91 -28.38 8.48
C TYR A 278 -11.82 -27.30 8.52
N GLN A 279 -12.07 -26.21 7.84
CA GLN A 279 -11.22 -25.04 7.84
C GLN A 279 -11.73 -24.02 8.85
N VAL A 280 -10.81 -23.23 9.38
CA VAL A 280 -11.13 -22.17 10.34
C VAL A 280 -10.84 -20.78 9.73
N PRO A 281 -11.63 -19.74 10.03
CA PRO A 281 -11.38 -18.40 9.51
C PRO A 281 -10.21 -17.72 10.22
N VAL A 282 -9.36 -17.11 9.42
CA VAL A 282 -8.35 -16.15 9.83
C VAL A 282 -8.71 -14.81 9.22
N MET A 283 -8.73 -13.74 10.02
CA MET A 283 -9.11 -12.42 9.57
C MET A 283 -7.90 -11.47 9.57
N TYR A 284 -7.74 -10.74 8.46
CA TYR A 284 -6.78 -9.67 8.31
C TYR A 284 -7.49 -8.37 8.02
N SER A 285 -7.14 -7.31 8.75
CA SER A 285 -7.75 -5.99 8.61
C SER A 285 -6.77 -4.85 8.83
N ASN A 286 -7.15 -3.63 8.41
CA ASN A 286 -6.49 -2.38 8.74
C ASN A 286 -7.53 -1.33 9.13
N ILE A 287 -7.35 -0.67 10.27
CA ILE A 287 -8.26 0.34 10.80
C ILE A 287 -7.78 1.78 10.58
N HIS A 288 -6.48 1.98 10.34
CA HIS A 288 -5.93 3.33 10.21
C HIS A 288 -5.55 3.65 8.77
N ALA A 289 -6.40 4.37 8.10
CA ALA A 289 -6.27 4.69 6.68
C ALA A 289 -5.00 5.47 6.30
N ASN A 290 -4.44 6.25 7.23
CA ASN A 290 -3.18 6.94 7.03
C ASN A 290 -1.93 6.06 7.27
N GLU A 291 -2.12 4.82 7.70
CA GLU A 291 -1.09 3.79 7.78
C GLU A 291 -1.08 2.96 6.49
N VAL A 292 -0.93 3.65 5.38
CA VAL A 292 -1.28 3.25 4.01
C VAL A 292 -0.71 1.92 3.57
N ALA A 293 0.52 1.58 4.01
CA ALA A 293 1.17 0.33 3.64
C ALA A 293 0.48 -0.92 4.21
N ALA A 294 -0.33 -0.77 5.25
CA ALA A 294 -1.06 -1.88 5.84
C ALA A 294 -2.16 -2.40 4.89
N SER A 295 -2.99 -1.51 4.35
CA SER A 295 -4.02 -1.86 3.36
C SER A 295 -3.42 -2.49 2.11
N ASP A 296 -2.36 -1.86 1.55
CA ASP A 296 -1.71 -2.36 0.34
C ASP A 296 -1.01 -3.71 0.58
N GLY A 297 -0.46 -3.92 1.79
CA GLY A 297 0.12 -5.20 2.18
C GLY A 297 -0.93 -6.31 2.31
N ILE A 298 -2.12 -6.00 2.80
CA ILE A 298 -3.25 -6.94 2.87
C ILE A 298 -3.74 -7.32 1.47
N LEU A 299 -3.86 -6.34 0.56
CA LEU A 299 -4.20 -6.59 -0.85
C LEU A 299 -3.14 -7.44 -1.54
N ALA A 300 -1.87 -7.11 -1.38
CA ALA A 300 -0.76 -7.88 -1.93
C ALA A 300 -0.75 -9.32 -1.42
N PHE A 301 -1.09 -9.55 -0.15
CA PHE A 301 -1.25 -10.90 0.40
C PHE A 301 -2.39 -11.67 -0.29
N ALA A 302 -3.53 -11.03 -0.52
CA ALA A 302 -4.66 -11.66 -1.20
C ALA A 302 -4.29 -12.06 -2.65
N TRP A 303 -3.66 -11.17 -3.40
CA TRP A 303 -3.14 -11.43 -4.73
C TRP A 303 -2.12 -12.57 -4.72
N MET A 304 -1.16 -12.53 -3.80
CA MET A 304 -0.13 -13.57 -3.67
C MET A 304 -0.75 -14.96 -3.48
N LEU A 305 -1.78 -15.10 -2.65
CA LEU A 305 -2.48 -16.38 -2.46
C LEU A 305 -3.11 -16.89 -3.76
N VAL A 306 -3.84 -16.01 -4.45
CA VAL A 306 -4.60 -16.39 -5.65
C VAL A 306 -3.67 -16.67 -6.84
N GLU A 307 -2.67 -15.81 -7.07
CA GLU A 307 -1.67 -16.01 -8.13
C GLU A 307 -0.85 -17.29 -7.90
N THR A 308 -0.49 -17.56 -6.64
CA THR A 308 0.23 -18.80 -6.32
C THR A 308 -0.63 -20.02 -6.58
N ALA A 309 -1.90 -20.01 -6.18
CA ALA A 309 -2.82 -21.10 -6.48
C ALA A 309 -3.03 -21.31 -7.99
N ALA A 310 -2.96 -20.24 -8.79
CA ALA A 310 -3.01 -20.29 -10.25
C ALA A 310 -1.69 -20.77 -10.90
N SER A 311 -0.58 -20.72 -10.18
CA SER A 311 0.74 -21.09 -10.70
C SER A 311 0.93 -22.59 -10.83
N GLU A 312 1.84 -23.03 -11.70
CA GLU A 312 2.18 -24.45 -11.85
C GLU A 312 2.77 -25.08 -10.58
N SER A 313 3.43 -24.30 -9.73
CA SER A 313 4.05 -24.79 -8.49
C SER A 313 3.07 -24.91 -7.34
N GLY A 314 2.09 -24.02 -7.25
CA GLY A 314 1.18 -23.89 -6.13
C GLY A 314 1.87 -23.49 -4.80
N THR A 315 3.14 -23.09 -4.85
CA THR A 315 3.96 -22.85 -3.66
C THR A 315 4.61 -21.48 -3.66
N ILE A 316 4.79 -20.92 -2.46
CA ILE A 316 5.51 -19.67 -2.19
C ILE A 316 6.74 -19.99 -1.33
N ASP A 317 7.90 -19.51 -1.74
CA ASP A 317 9.10 -19.50 -0.92
C ASP A 317 9.27 -18.12 -0.28
N TYR A 318 9.43 -18.08 1.04
CA TYR A 318 9.78 -16.85 1.74
C TYR A 318 10.92 -17.08 2.74
N ASP A 319 11.71 -16.04 2.95
CA ASP A 319 12.79 -16.06 3.91
C ASP A 319 12.28 -15.67 5.30
N LYS A 320 12.41 -16.59 6.24
CA LYS A 320 11.99 -16.42 7.63
C LYS A 320 13.20 -16.16 8.50
N LEU A 321 13.13 -15.09 9.29
CA LEU A 321 14.11 -14.89 10.36
C LEU A 321 13.86 -15.91 11.47
N THR A 322 14.86 -16.74 11.76
CA THR A 322 14.72 -17.85 12.71
C THR A 322 15.54 -17.70 13.98
N GLY A 323 16.33 -16.64 14.08
CA GLY A 323 17.11 -16.33 15.26
C GLY A 323 18.20 -15.32 14.99
N PHE A 324 19.15 -15.21 15.92
CA PHE A 324 20.31 -14.33 15.80
C PHE A 324 21.58 -15.10 15.55
N THR A 325 22.44 -14.59 14.69
CA THR A 325 23.85 -15.04 14.59
C THR A 325 24.61 -14.65 15.87
N ALA A 326 25.83 -15.15 16.01
CA ALA A 326 26.69 -14.71 17.10
C ALA A 326 26.97 -13.19 17.06
N ALA A 327 27.08 -12.61 15.86
CA ALA A 327 27.23 -11.16 15.68
C ALA A 327 25.96 -10.41 16.08
N GLY A 328 24.79 -10.93 15.71
CA GLY A 328 23.51 -10.35 16.11
C GLY A 328 23.29 -10.35 17.62
N LYS A 329 23.62 -11.44 18.28
CA LYS A 329 23.55 -11.51 19.75
C LYS A 329 24.51 -10.53 20.44
N ALA A 330 25.71 -10.34 19.91
CA ALA A 330 26.68 -9.40 20.43
C ALA A 330 26.20 -7.95 20.24
N GLU A 331 25.69 -7.63 19.06
CA GLU A 331 25.17 -6.30 18.73
C GLU A 331 23.93 -5.96 19.58
N LEU A 332 23.01 -6.88 19.72
CA LEU A 332 21.82 -6.68 20.57
C LEU A 332 22.22 -6.48 22.03
N ALA A 333 23.20 -7.25 22.52
CA ALA A 333 23.72 -7.09 23.90
C ALA A 333 24.36 -5.73 24.11
N GLU A 334 25.03 -5.17 23.10
CA GLU A 334 25.63 -3.84 23.18
C GLU A 334 24.55 -2.74 23.19
N GLN A 335 23.53 -2.88 22.35
CA GLN A 335 22.43 -1.90 22.27
C GLN A 335 21.52 -1.90 23.52
N MET A 336 21.29 -3.05 24.12
CA MET A 336 20.46 -3.18 25.32
C MET A 336 21.22 -2.80 26.61
N GLY A 337 22.54 -2.70 26.54
CA GLY A 337 23.38 -2.39 27.72
C GLY A 337 23.59 -3.56 28.65
N PRO A 338 24.32 -3.35 29.78
CA PRO A 338 24.68 -4.40 30.71
C PRO A 338 23.45 -4.98 31.42
N ALA A 339 23.39 -6.30 31.50
CA ALA A 339 22.39 -7.00 32.28
C ALA A 339 22.47 -6.58 33.74
N GLY A 340 21.39 -6.07 34.31
CA GLY A 340 21.32 -5.73 35.74
C GLY A 340 20.90 -4.30 36.06
N GLU A 341 20.65 -3.44 35.08
CA GLU A 341 19.91 -2.20 35.30
C GLU A 341 18.44 -2.51 35.59
N GLU A 342 17.82 -1.74 36.47
CA GLU A 342 16.41 -1.96 36.88
C GLU A 342 15.49 -1.89 35.65
N GLY A 343 14.86 -3.01 35.31
CA GLY A 343 14.01 -3.15 34.11
C GLY A 343 14.70 -3.77 32.90
N SER A 344 16.00 -4.09 32.93
CA SER A 344 16.68 -4.77 31.82
C SER A 344 16.51 -6.29 31.91
N VAL A 345 16.16 -6.93 30.82
CA VAL A 345 16.18 -8.39 30.66
C VAL A 345 17.51 -8.78 30.06
N ALA A 346 18.18 -9.82 30.58
CA ALA A 346 19.42 -10.27 29.98
C ALA A 346 19.20 -10.78 28.56
N VAL A 347 19.95 -10.27 27.59
CA VAL A 347 19.87 -10.70 26.19
C VAL A 347 19.97 -12.23 26.01
N PRO A 348 20.82 -12.97 26.75
CA PRO A 348 20.81 -14.43 26.70
C PRO A 348 19.45 -15.07 27.04
N ASP A 349 18.68 -14.46 27.94
CA ASP A 349 17.37 -15.00 28.34
C ASP A 349 16.28 -14.70 27.31
N LEU A 350 16.43 -13.62 26.50
CA LEU A 350 15.52 -13.25 25.45
C LEU A 350 15.72 -14.03 24.15
N VAL A 351 16.97 -14.43 23.88
CA VAL A 351 17.36 -15.04 22.59
C VAL A 351 18.00 -16.42 22.78
N ALA A 352 17.75 -17.05 23.94
CA ALA A 352 18.54 -18.20 24.34
C ALA A 352 18.41 -19.39 23.40
N ASP A 353 17.23 -19.73 22.95
CA ASP A 353 17.03 -21.03 22.30
C ASP A 353 16.16 -21.05 21.05
N ASP A 354 15.54 -19.97 20.64
CA ASP A 354 14.82 -19.95 19.39
C ASP A 354 14.33 -18.55 18.95
N ALA A 355 13.66 -18.55 17.82
CA ALA A 355 13.14 -17.42 17.09
C ALA A 355 11.92 -16.74 17.71
N THR A 356 11.56 -16.98 18.94
CA THR A 356 10.35 -16.40 19.54
C THR A 356 10.49 -14.90 19.83
N TYR A 357 11.72 -14.41 19.94
CA TYR A 357 11.99 -12.99 20.07
C TYR A 357 13.06 -12.54 19.09
N LEU A 358 12.62 -11.89 18.03
CA LEU A 358 13.48 -11.30 16.99
C LEU A 358 13.60 -9.79 17.20
N GLY A 359 14.09 -9.34 18.34
CA GLY A 359 14.25 -7.92 18.64
C GLY A 359 15.00 -7.15 17.55
N TYR A 360 14.92 -5.86 17.59
CA TYR A 360 15.58 -5.00 16.60
C TYR A 360 17.07 -4.90 16.81
N ILE A 361 17.83 -5.03 15.76
CA ILE A 361 19.18 -4.48 15.68
C ILE A 361 19.06 -3.13 14.97
N LYS A 362 19.38 -2.05 15.67
CA LYS A 362 19.28 -0.70 15.10
C LYS A 362 20.42 -0.46 14.13
N GLY A 363 20.11 0.18 13.03
CA GLY A 363 21.10 0.64 12.06
C GLY A 363 21.92 1.82 12.58
N GLU A 364 22.82 2.31 11.76
CA GLU A 364 23.68 3.47 12.02
C GLU A 364 23.27 4.62 11.09
N ASN A 365 23.12 5.81 11.63
CA ASN A 365 22.88 7.02 10.86
C ASN A 365 24.14 7.46 10.11
N ALA A 366 24.00 8.32 9.11
CA ALA A 366 25.11 8.84 8.32
C ALA A 366 26.19 9.57 9.16
N ASP A 367 25.84 10.08 10.35
CA ASP A 367 26.74 10.72 11.30
C ASP A 367 27.41 9.73 12.27
N GLY A 368 27.15 8.43 12.14
CA GLY A 368 27.69 7.38 13.01
C GLY A 368 26.94 7.19 14.32
N THR A 369 25.78 7.84 14.50
CA THR A 369 24.91 7.61 15.65
C THR A 369 23.98 6.43 15.39
N THR A 370 23.51 5.77 16.47
CA THR A 370 22.56 4.67 16.34
C THR A 370 21.20 5.21 15.86
N ALA A 371 20.70 4.66 14.78
CA ALA A 371 19.37 5.02 14.26
C ALA A 371 18.27 4.66 15.27
N SER A 372 17.24 5.48 15.34
CA SER A 372 16.06 5.21 16.17
C SER A 372 15.24 4.02 15.66
N ILE A 373 15.40 3.67 14.38
CA ILE A 373 14.78 2.52 13.71
C ILE A 373 15.84 1.75 12.93
N SER A 374 15.65 0.45 12.85
CA SER A 374 16.48 -0.48 12.09
C SER A 374 16.18 -0.38 10.59
N THR A 375 16.67 0.65 9.92
CA THR A 375 16.34 0.91 8.51
C THR A 375 17.32 0.29 7.51
N GLN A 376 18.55 -0.02 7.91
CA GLN A 376 19.58 -0.54 7.01
C GLN A 376 20.46 -1.56 7.73
N VAL A 377 19.89 -2.70 8.05
CA VAL A 377 20.62 -3.77 8.71
C VAL A 377 20.99 -4.83 7.69
N GLU A 378 22.24 -5.28 7.69
CA GLU A 378 22.66 -6.46 6.94
C GLU A 378 22.04 -7.71 7.60
N LEU A 379 20.84 -8.10 7.12
CA LEU A 379 20.06 -9.17 7.74
C LEU A 379 20.88 -10.46 7.92
N GLU A 380 21.57 -10.92 6.90
CA GLU A 380 22.38 -12.14 6.96
C GLU A 380 23.55 -12.07 7.95
N LYS A 381 24.02 -10.88 8.29
CA LYS A 381 25.08 -10.69 9.30
C LYS A 381 24.57 -10.93 10.71
N TYR A 382 23.37 -10.44 10.97
CA TYR A 382 22.82 -10.38 12.33
C TYR A 382 21.78 -11.47 12.62
N TYR A 383 21.08 -11.94 11.59
CA TYR A 383 20.00 -12.92 11.73
C TYR A 383 20.33 -14.24 11.02
N THR A 384 19.83 -15.32 11.58
CA THR A 384 19.70 -16.57 10.84
C THR A 384 18.44 -16.55 10.02
N ILE A 385 18.55 -16.95 8.75
CA ILE A 385 17.46 -16.90 7.78
C ILE A 385 17.30 -18.31 7.22
N ASP A 386 16.07 -18.83 7.27
CA ASP A 386 15.68 -20.09 6.64
C ASP A 386 14.62 -19.80 5.58
N THR A 387 14.80 -20.35 4.39
CA THR A 387 13.75 -20.33 3.37
C THR A 387 12.69 -21.37 3.72
N VAL A 388 11.44 -20.92 3.83
CA VAL A 388 10.27 -21.76 4.10
C VAL A 388 9.41 -21.78 2.86
N THR A 389 9.04 -22.99 2.41
CA THR A 389 8.07 -23.17 1.32
C THR A 389 6.68 -23.40 1.91
N VAL A 390 5.70 -22.64 1.44
CA VAL A 390 4.29 -22.81 1.77
C VAL A 390 3.55 -23.32 0.54
N ASP A 391 2.88 -24.45 0.65
CA ASP A 391 1.93 -24.96 -0.33
C ASP A 391 0.56 -24.32 -0.02
N VAL A 392 0.00 -23.58 -0.99
CA VAL A 392 -1.25 -22.82 -0.81
C VAL A 392 -2.45 -23.75 -0.69
N ASP A 393 -2.47 -24.89 -1.39
CA ASP A 393 -3.56 -25.86 -1.27
C ASP A 393 -3.56 -26.54 0.12
N GLU A 394 -2.37 -26.85 0.65
CA GLU A 394 -2.20 -27.35 2.01
C GLU A 394 -2.66 -26.30 3.04
N LEU A 395 -2.21 -25.05 2.90
CA LEU A 395 -2.60 -23.94 3.76
C LEU A 395 -4.13 -23.76 3.79
N LEU A 396 -4.75 -23.69 2.62
CA LEU A 396 -6.21 -23.50 2.48
C LEU A 396 -7.01 -24.77 2.82
N SER A 397 -6.34 -25.89 3.09
CA SER A 397 -6.99 -27.08 3.66
C SER A 397 -7.21 -26.97 5.16
N ASP A 398 -6.49 -26.09 5.86
CA ASP A 398 -6.60 -25.86 7.30
C ASP A 398 -7.34 -24.55 7.63
N VAL A 399 -7.17 -23.50 6.82
CA VAL A 399 -7.73 -22.19 7.06
C VAL A 399 -8.40 -21.61 5.82
N PHE A 400 -9.26 -20.63 6.01
CA PHE A 400 -9.66 -19.67 4.97
C PHE A 400 -9.50 -18.25 5.49
N PHE A 401 -9.33 -17.32 4.57
CA PHE A 401 -9.06 -15.93 4.92
C PHE A 401 -10.28 -15.05 4.73
N ILE A 402 -10.49 -14.16 5.70
CA ILE A 402 -11.42 -13.04 5.63
C ILE A 402 -10.53 -11.79 5.57
N ILE A 403 -10.59 -11.07 4.49
CA ILE A 403 -9.67 -9.97 4.17
C ILE A 403 -10.45 -8.68 4.12
N VAL A 404 -10.14 -7.76 5.03
CA VAL A 404 -10.71 -6.41 5.12
C VAL A 404 -9.57 -5.43 4.84
N PRO A 405 -9.36 -5.01 3.60
CA PRO A 405 -8.21 -4.15 3.27
C PRO A 405 -8.22 -2.83 4.02
N GLU A 406 -9.42 -2.27 4.25
CA GLU A 406 -9.57 -1.00 4.93
C GLU A 406 -10.89 -0.94 5.69
N GLU A 407 -10.84 -0.68 7.00
CA GLU A 407 -12.01 -0.45 7.85
C GLU A 407 -12.47 1.01 7.78
N ASN A 408 -11.52 1.94 7.68
CA ASN A 408 -11.77 3.36 7.58
C ASN A 408 -11.80 3.83 6.12
N VAL A 409 -12.78 3.36 5.37
CA VAL A 409 -12.91 3.64 3.93
C VAL A 409 -12.99 5.15 3.62
N GLU A 410 -13.62 5.93 4.49
CA GLU A 410 -13.66 7.38 4.37
C GLU A 410 -12.28 8.00 4.60
N GLY A 411 -11.60 7.55 5.68
CA GLY A 411 -10.24 7.98 5.94
C GLY A 411 -9.29 7.66 4.79
N ARG A 412 -9.43 6.49 4.14
CA ARG A 412 -8.63 6.14 2.97
C ARG A 412 -8.96 7.02 1.76
N THR A 413 -10.22 7.39 1.58
CA THR A 413 -10.64 8.29 0.51
C THR A 413 -10.04 9.68 0.67
N TYR A 414 -10.01 10.19 1.91
CA TYR A 414 -9.52 11.54 2.22
C TYR A 414 -8.10 11.54 2.78
N LEU A 415 -7.43 10.41 2.80
CA LEU A 415 -6.07 10.21 3.32
C LEU A 415 -5.88 10.70 4.75
N THR A 416 -6.89 10.47 5.61
CA THR A 416 -6.88 10.87 7.02
C THR A 416 -6.92 9.67 7.95
N ARG A 417 -6.44 9.85 9.19
CA ARG A 417 -6.51 8.82 10.23
C ARG A 417 -7.91 8.61 10.77
N THR A 418 -8.68 9.67 10.83
CA THR A 418 -10.02 9.67 11.42
C THR A 418 -11.09 9.38 10.39
N SER A 419 -12.25 8.90 10.83
CA SER A 419 -13.46 8.84 10.02
C SER A 419 -13.96 10.25 9.68
N SER A 420 -14.96 10.36 8.80
CA SER A 420 -15.62 11.62 8.45
C SER A 420 -16.17 12.38 9.65
N GLY A 421 -16.51 11.69 10.74
CA GLY A 421 -16.93 12.28 12.01
C GLY A 421 -15.79 12.79 12.88
N GLY A 422 -14.54 12.65 12.45
CA GLY A 422 -13.35 13.04 13.22
C GLY A 422 -12.97 12.05 14.33
N PHE A 423 -13.48 10.81 14.29
CA PHE A 423 -13.19 9.78 15.27
C PHE A 423 -12.02 8.90 14.82
N ASP A 424 -11.06 8.67 15.71
CA ASP A 424 -10.13 7.56 15.59
C ASP A 424 -10.88 6.26 15.88
N LEU A 425 -11.11 5.43 14.86
CA LEU A 425 -11.90 4.21 14.98
C LEU A 425 -11.27 3.22 15.97
N ASN A 426 -9.94 3.22 16.10
CA ASN A 426 -9.23 2.40 17.09
C ASN A 426 -9.41 2.91 18.54
N ARG A 427 -10.20 3.95 18.75
CA ARG A 427 -10.67 4.41 20.06
C ARG A 427 -12.17 4.15 20.24
N ASP A 428 -12.87 3.72 19.20
CA ASP A 428 -14.31 3.50 19.20
C ASP A 428 -14.73 2.03 19.35
N ASN A 429 -13.83 1.06 19.17
CA ASN A 429 -14.12 -0.38 19.21
C ASN A 429 -14.93 -0.83 20.45
N SER A 430 -14.70 -0.19 21.61
CA SER A 430 -15.43 -0.49 22.83
C SER A 430 -16.78 0.23 22.94
N PHE A 431 -16.92 1.36 22.27
CA PHE A 431 -18.11 2.20 22.34
C PHE A 431 -19.06 1.98 21.17
N GLN A 432 -18.49 1.64 19.99
CA GLN A 432 -19.21 1.36 18.74
C GLN A 432 -20.19 2.50 18.40
N THR A 433 -19.70 3.73 18.42
CA THR A 433 -20.49 4.92 18.08
C THR A 433 -20.50 5.19 16.58
N GLN A 434 -19.48 4.68 15.86
CA GLN A 434 -19.35 4.84 14.43
C GLN A 434 -19.87 3.60 13.67
N ALA A 435 -20.38 3.82 12.47
CA ALA A 435 -20.91 2.72 11.64
C ALA A 435 -19.81 1.68 11.30
N GLU A 436 -18.59 2.14 11.05
CA GLU A 436 -17.43 1.31 10.73
C GLU A 436 -17.15 0.29 11.85
N THR A 437 -17.02 0.78 13.08
CA THR A 437 -16.74 -0.11 14.24
C THR A 437 -17.90 -1.04 14.55
N GLN A 438 -19.15 -0.61 14.31
CA GLN A 438 -20.32 -1.50 14.40
C GLN A 438 -20.32 -2.58 13.33
N ASN A 439 -19.97 -2.22 12.09
CA ASN A 439 -19.87 -3.15 10.97
C ASN A 439 -18.79 -4.19 11.23
N MET A 440 -17.61 -3.76 11.65
CA MET A 440 -16.51 -4.66 11.98
C MET A 440 -16.85 -5.59 13.15
N ALA A 441 -17.47 -5.07 14.21
CA ALA A 441 -17.90 -5.88 15.33
C ALA A 441 -18.93 -6.94 14.90
N ARG A 442 -19.85 -6.61 13.99
CA ARG A 442 -20.80 -7.59 13.41
C ARG A 442 -20.08 -8.64 12.57
N LEU A 443 -19.14 -8.23 11.73
CA LEU A 443 -18.34 -9.13 10.90
C LEU A 443 -17.56 -10.13 11.76
N ILE A 444 -16.88 -9.65 12.80
CA ILE A 444 -16.17 -10.52 13.77
C ILE A 444 -17.15 -11.50 14.44
N ALA A 445 -18.32 -11.03 14.86
CA ALA A 445 -19.32 -11.88 15.48
C ALA A 445 -19.95 -12.87 14.49
N GLU A 446 -20.09 -12.50 13.23
CA GLU A 446 -20.61 -13.37 12.16
C GLU A 446 -19.66 -14.51 11.84
N TRP A 447 -18.37 -14.24 11.74
CA TRP A 447 -17.39 -15.23 11.34
C TRP A 447 -16.68 -15.91 12.50
N ASN A 448 -16.60 -15.26 13.66
CA ASN A 448 -15.90 -15.76 14.86
C ASN A 448 -14.50 -16.31 14.52
N PRO A 449 -13.60 -15.47 13.93
CA PRO A 449 -12.31 -15.92 13.46
C PRO A 449 -11.46 -16.44 14.62
N VAL A 450 -10.67 -17.50 14.36
CA VAL A 450 -9.74 -18.06 15.36
C VAL A 450 -8.54 -17.16 15.59
N SER A 451 -8.23 -16.30 14.59
CA SER A 451 -7.21 -15.26 14.67
C SER A 451 -7.69 -14.03 13.91
N LEU A 452 -7.53 -12.88 14.53
CA LEU A 452 -7.66 -11.58 13.89
C LEU A 452 -6.32 -10.89 14.01
N THR A 453 -5.76 -10.48 12.88
CA THR A 453 -4.55 -9.67 12.83
C THR A 453 -4.90 -8.34 12.21
N GLU A 454 -4.78 -7.30 12.99
CA GLU A 454 -4.90 -5.95 12.53
C GLU A 454 -3.53 -5.42 12.14
N PHE A 455 -3.38 -5.08 10.88
CA PHE A 455 -2.13 -4.55 10.35
C PHE A 455 -2.11 -3.05 10.59
N HIS A 456 -1.00 -2.59 11.12
CA HIS A 456 -0.71 -1.19 11.32
C HIS A 456 0.53 -0.81 10.54
N GLY A 457 0.54 0.36 9.97
CA GLY A 457 1.68 0.96 9.31
C GLY A 457 2.36 1.99 10.21
N ARG A 458 3.42 2.58 9.68
CA ARG A 458 4.03 3.76 10.27
C ARG A 458 3.52 4.98 9.54
N VAL A 459 3.11 5.97 10.30
CA VAL A 459 2.85 7.31 9.79
C VAL A 459 4.08 8.16 10.00
N GLN A 460 4.36 9.00 9.07
CA GLN A 460 5.57 9.80 9.02
C GLN A 460 5.83 10.63 10.29
N ALA A 461 4.80 11.27 10.86
CA ALA A 461 4.91 12.05 12.09
C ALA A 461 5.12 11.18 13.35
N PHE A 462 4.84 9.90 13.25
CA PHE A 462 5.17 8.89 14.22
C PHE A 462 6.34 8.07 13.65
N GLN A 463 7.51 8.62 13.71
CA GLN A 463 8.57 7.73 14.08
C GLN A 463 8.10 7.13 15.39
N CYS A 464 7.65 5.88 15.35
CA CYS A 464 7.53 5.14 16.58
C CYS A 464 8.89 5.33 17.23
N GLY A 465 8.95 6.17 18.23
CA GLY A 465 9.96 6.01 19.24
C GLY A 465 9.97 4.51 19.53
N PRO A 466 11.06 3.89 19.88
CA PRO A 466 11.06 2.49 20.21
C PRO A 466 9.78 2.29 21.00
N CYS A 467 8.88 1.42 20.55
CA CYS A 467 7.82 0.96 21.40
C CYS A 467 8.59 0.59 22.65
N ASP A 468 8.48 1.39 23.68
CA ASP A 468 9.14 1.06 24.93
C ASP A 468 8.79 -0.41 25.15
N PRO A 469 9.77 -1.30 25.23
CA PRO A 469 9.45 -2.67 25.53
C PRO A 469 8.62 -2.66 26.79
N PRO A 470 7.58 -3.46 26.86
CA PRO A 470 6.72 -3.51 28.02
C PRO A 470 7.51 -3.72 29.28
#